data_76059c336ac15ca948c7c72676b1962a
#
_entry.id   76059c336ac15ca948c7c72676b1962a
#
_cell.length_a   1.000
_cell.length_b   1.000
_cell.length_c   1.000
_cell.angle_alpha   90.00
_cell.angle_beta   90.00
_cell.angle_gamma   90.00
#
_symmetry.space_group_name_H-M   'P 1'
#
loop_
_entity.id
_entity.type
_entity.pdbx_description
1 polymer ?
#
loop_
_entity_poly.entity_id
_entity_poly.type
_entity_poly.pdbx_seq_one_letter_code
_entity_poly.pdbx_strand_id
1 'polypeptide(L)'
;MAEAPLTRIERLALRFAEATNVDPRGKWLQTRFLRGISYLWVRAGLANRMLVEGLDGIMALRPETGVMLVSNHRSFFDQYAMLLACYMGPVHWSKRLFFPVRSNFFYDQPLGIVVNAVVAGGAMYPPIFRQAERRALNDAALDKMVELLQTPGNVLGMHPEGTRGKGPDPYEFLPAQPGVGKVALLGKPIVVPAFIHGLGNNIVQDIAWNLGSEARKSRAVITVFGPPVDYDDLMAEKPRPALYKKAADRFMLEVGKLRAREKELRAQVNSGELTDDDPRWLDNRPVGKLYAREGKP
;
A
#
# COMPACT_ATOMS: atom_id res chain seq x y z
N MET A 1 31.10 -1.62 13.68
CA MET A 1 31.05 -2.69 12.65
C MET A 1 31.06 -1.98 11.31
N ALA A 2 31.94 -2.39 10.37
CA ALA A 2 31.94 -1.79 9.03
C ALA A 2 30.64 -2.16 8.30
N GLU A 3 30.04 -1.21 7.61
CA GLU A 3 28.87 -1.47 6.78
C GLU A 3 29.20 -2.45 5.65
N ALA A 4 28.36 -3.47 5.47
CA ALA A 4 28.52 -4.38 4.35
C ALA A 4 28.29 -3.63 3.03
N PRO A 5 29.25 -3.61 2.08
CA PRO A 5 29.13 -2.87 0.85
C PRO A 5 28.02 -3.45 -0.02
N LEU A 6 27.29 -2.56 -0.70
CA LEU A 6 26.28 -2.96 -1.69
C LEU A 6 26.92 -3.70 -2.87
N THR A 7 26.29 -4.77 -3.32
CA THR A 7 26.68 -5.48 -4.55
C THR A 7 26.49 -4.60 -5.79
N ARG A 8 27.05 -4.99 -6.93
CA ARG A 8 26.84 -4.27 -8.20
C ARG A 8 25.37 -4.24 -8.61
N ILE A 9 24.66 -5.36 -8.39
CA ILE A 9 23.22 -5.48 -8.72
C ILE A 9 22.41 -4.56 -7.83
N GLU A 10 22.62 -4.56 -6.52
CA GLU A 10 21.94 -3.67 -5.58
C GLU A 10 22.15 -2.18 -5.94
N ARG A 11 23.38 -1.80 -6.29
CA ARG A 11 23.67 -0.41 -6.70
C ARG A 11 22.92 0.00 -7.98
N LEU A 12 22.84 -0.89 -8.97
CA LEU A 12 22.08 -0.63 -10.19
C LEU A 12 20.57 -0.54 -9.90
N ALA A 13 20.04 -1.45 -9.08
CA ALA A 13 18.65 -1.44 -8.66
C ALA A 13 18.27 -0.18 -7.89
N LEU A 14 19.14 0.28 -6.98
CA LEU A 14 18.95 1.53 -6.25
C LEU A 14 18.98 2.75 -7.17
N ARG A 15 19.94 2.84 -8.09
CA ARG A 15 19.98 3.92 -9.08
C ARG A 15 18.73 3.98 -9.95
N PHE A 16 18.25 2.82 -10.40
CA PHE A 16 16.98 2.74 -11.14
C PHE A 16 15.80 3.21 -10.29
N ALA A 17 15.72 2.74 -9.05
CA ALA A 17 14.67 3.13 -8.12
C ALA A 17 14.70 4.63 -7.79
N GLU A 18 15.87 5.23 -7.60
CA GLU A 18 16.05 6.67 -7.40
C GLU A 18 15.64 7.45 -8.65
N ALA A 19 16.10 7.04 -9.82
CA ALA A 19 15.74 7.67 -11.09
C ALA A 19 14.23 7.63 -11.36
N THR A 20 13.53 6.58 -10.93
CA THR A 20 12.07 6.43 -11.14
C THR A 20 11.22 7.03 -10.03
N ASN A 21 11.76 7.26 -8.84
CA ASN A 21 10.97 7.72 -7.69
C ASN A 21 11.38 9.09 -7.14
N VAL A 22 12.62 9.53 -7.35
CA VAL A 22 13.14 10.80 -6.84
C VAL A 22 13.25 11.86 -7.95
N ASP A 23 13.74 11.48 -9.13
CA ASP A 23 13.76 12.39 -10.28
C ASP A 23 12.33 12.73 -10.72
N PRO A 24 11.97 14.03 -10.89
CA PRO A 24 10.60 14.42 -11.25
C PRO A 24 10.12 13.87 -12.59
N ARG A 25 10.99 13.77 -13.60
CA ARG A 25 10.65 13.22 -14.92
C ARG A 25 10.49 11.71 -14.86
N GLY A 26 11.40 11.05 -14.16
CA GLY A 26 11.32 9.60 -13.90
C GLY A 26 10.04 9.24 -13.14
N LYS A 27 9.70 10.00 -12.10
CA LYS A 27 8.47 9.77 -11.32
C LYS A 27 7.21 10.07 -12.12
N TRP A 28 7.22 11.07 -12.99
CA TRP A 28 6.10 11.35 -13.88
C TRP A 28 5.87 10.18 -14.86
N LEU A 29 6.93 9.68 -15.50
CA LEU A 29 6.86 8.53 -16.41
C LEU A 29 6.39 7.26 -15.67
N GLN A 30 6.95 6.98 -14.51
CA GLN A 30 6.57 5.89 -13.63
C GLN A 30 5.08 5.95 -13.27
N THR A 31 4.58 7.12 -12.89
CA THR A 31 3.17 7.30 -12.52
C THR A 31 2.25 7.05 -13.72
N ARG A 32 2.64 7.47 -14.93
CA ARG A 32 1.90 7.16 -16.15
C ARG A 32 1.89 5.67 -16.47
N PHE A 33 3.02 5.01 -16.28
CA PHE A 33 3.12 3.56 -16.44
C PHE A 33 2.20 2.82 -15.45
N LEU A 34 2.17 3.23 -14.18
CA LEU A 34 1.29 2.66 -13.17
C LEU A 34 -0.19 2.86 -13.52
N ARG A 35 -0.57 4.07 -13.92
CA ARG A 35 -1.96 4.40 -14.26
C ARG A 35 -2.43 3.80 -15.58
N GLY A 36 -1.52 3.51 -16.50
CA GLY A 36 -1.81 2.87 -17.77
C GLY A 36 -1.61 1.36 -17.70
N ILE A 37 -0.35 0.92 -17.78
CA ILE A 37 -0.01 -0.50 -17.97
C ILE A 37 -0.28 -1.31 -16.71
N SER A 38 0.29 -0.91 -15.56
CA SER A 38 0.11 -1.68 -14.31
C SER A 38 -1.36 -1.72 -13.90
N TYR A 39 -2.07 -0.62 -14.01
CA TYR A 39 -3.49 -0.54 -13.73
C TYR A 39 -4.31 -1.56 -14.55
N LEU A 40 -4.05 -1.69 -15.85
CA LEU A 40 -4.84 -2.57 -16.73
C LEU A 40 -4.75 -4.04 -16.30
N TRP A 41 -3.55 -4.54 -16.04
CA TRP A 41 -3.39 -5.94 -15.66
C TRP A 41 -3.81 -6.20 -14.20
N VAL A 42 -3.59 -5.24 -13.28
CA VAL A 42 -4.08 -5.35 -11.89
C VAL A 42 -5.61 -5.35 -11.88
N ARG A 43 -6.23 -4.49 -12.67
CA ARG A 43 -7.69 -4.48 -12.86
C ARG A 43 -8.18 -5.82 -13.38
N ALA A 44 -7.57 -6.33 -14.47
CA ALA A 44 -7.94 -7.62 -15.04
C ALA A 44 -7.79 -8.79 -14.06
N GLY A 45 -6.83 -8.70 -13.13
CA GLY A 45 -6.58 -9.74 -12.13
C GLY A 45 -7.41 -9.63 -10.84
N LEU A 46 -8.03 -8.47 -10.57
CA LEU A 46 -8.55 -8.22 -9.22
C LEU A 46 -9.91 -7.50 -9.16
N ALA A 47 -10.22 -6.60 -10.11
CA ALA A 47 -11.32 -5.64 -9.93
C ALA A 47 -12.69 -6.29 -9.78
N ASN A 48 -12.98 -7.34 -10.55
CA ASN A 48 -14.29 -8.01 -10.53
C ASN A 48 -14.62 -8.63 -9.14
N ARG A 49 -13.59 -9.14 -8.43
CA ARG A 49 -13.77 -9.79 -7.12
C ARG A 49 -13.43 -8.90 -5.94
N MET A 50 -13.13 -7.62 -6.17
CA MET A 50 -12.72 -6.69 -5.12
C MET A 50 -13.88 -5.83 -4.65
N LEU A 51 -14.30 -6.06 -3.40
CA LEU A 51 -15.26 -5.21 -2.68
C LEU A 51 -14.48 -4.18 -1.85
N VAL A 52 -14.85 -2.90 -1.97
CA VAL A 52 -14.17 -1.82 -1.26
C VAL A 52 -15.18 -0.99 -0.48
N GLU A 53 -15.04 -0.97 0.83
CA GLU A 53 -15.80 -0.09 1.72
C GLU A 53 -14.93 1.04 2.27
N GLY A 54 -15.54 2.20 2.54
CA GLY A 54 -14.85 3.38 3.08
C GLY A 54 -14.09 4.22 2.06
N LEU A 55 -14.13 3.86 0.77
CA LEU A 55 -13.43 4.60 -0.29
C LEU A 55 -13.92 6.04 -0.43
N ASP A 56 -15.21 6.29 -0.22
CA ASP A 56 -15.80 7.63 -0.31
C ASP A 56 -15.20 8.58 0.75
N GLY A 57 -14.91 8.08 1.96
CA GLY A 57 -14.20 8.82 2.98
C GLY A 57 -12.80 9.23 2.55
N ILE A 58 -12.08 8.34 1.86
CA ILE A 58 -10.76 8.65 1.30
C ILE A 58 -10.87 9.70 0.18
N MET A 59 -11.85 9.55 -0.70
CA MET A 59 -12.07 10.50 -1.79
C MET A 59 -12.39 11.91 -1.30
N ALA A 60 -13.04 12.01 -0.15
CA ALA A 60 -13.41 13.29 0.47
C ALA A 60 -12.23 14.02 1.13
N LEU A 61 -11.10 13.36 1.38
CA LEU A 61 -9.93 13.97 1.97
C LEU A 61 -9.41 15.14 1.12
N ARG A 62 -8.83 16.12 1.81
CA ARG A 62 -8.14 17.27 1.20
C ARG A 62 -6.76 17.41 1.85
N PRO A 63 -5.84 16.48 1.55
CA PRO A 63 -4.55 16.43 2.22
C PRO A 63 -3.65 17.60 1.80
N GLU A 64 -3.15 18.32 2.79
CA GLU A 64 -2.12 19.37 2.63
C GLU A 64 -0.71 18.78 2.69
N THR A 65 -0.58 17.54 3.12
CA THR A 65 0.66 16.74 3.16
C THR A 65 0.44 15.42 2.40
N GLY A 66 1.41 14.52 2.42
CA GLY A 66 1.23 13.16 1.94
C GLY A 66 0.25 12.37 2.81
N VAL A 67 -0.24 11.28 2.26
CA VAL A 67 -1.13 10.34 2.97
C VAL A 67 -0.40 9.02 3.16
N MET A 68 -0.47 8.46 4.36
CA MET A 68 0.06 7.15 4.68
C MET A 68 -1.09 6.15 4.85
N LEU A 69 -1.18 5.19 3.93
CA LEU A 69 -2.11 4.06 4.05
C LEU A 69 -1.43 2.96 4.87
N VAL A 70 -2.03 2.58 5.99
CA VAL A 70 -1.51 1.51 6.85
C VAL A 70 -2.45 0.31 6.81
N SER A 71 -1.93 -0.88 6.52
CA SER A 71 -2.75 -2.08 6.46
C SER A 71 -2.07 -3.31 7.05
N ASN A 72 -2.87 -4.33 7.37
CA ASN A 72 -2.36 -5.68 7.62
C ASN A 72 -1.58 -6.21 6.40
N HIS A 73 -0.79 -7.27 6.60
CA HIS A 73 0.02 -7.86 5.54
C HIS A 73 -0.08 -9.38 5.51
N ARG A 74 -0.86 -9.90 4.57
CA ARG A 74 -1.07 -11.36 4.40
C ARG A 74 -0.64 -11.86 3.03
N SER A 75 -0.77 -11.02 2.00
CA SER A 75 -0.41 -11.37 0.64
C SER A 75 0.77 -10.54 0.12
N PHE A 76 1.51 -11.10 -0.81
CA PHE A 76 2.51 -10.36 -1.60
C PHE A 76 1.85 -9.25 -2.45
N PHE A 77 0.53 -9.37 -2.67
CA PHE A 77 -0.24 -8.50 -3.57
C PHE A 77 -1.11 -7.47 -2.82
N ASP A 78 -1.03 -7.35 -1.49
CA ASP A 78 -1.85 -6.39 -0.72
C ASP A 78 -1.69 -4.94 -1.23
N GLN A 79 -0.48 -4.56 -1.66
CA GLN A 79 -0.21 -3.23 -2.21
C GLN A 79 -0.97 -2.96 -3.52
N TYR A 80 -1.27 -4.00 -4.30
CA TYR A 80 -2.05 -3.85 -5.53
C TYR A 80 -3.53 -3.61 -5.27
N ALA A 81 -4.08 -4.14 -4.17
CA ALA A 81 -5.42 -3.78 -3.74
C ALA A 81 -5.51 -2.30 -3.37
N MET A 82 -4.53 -1.77 -2.63
CA MET A 82 -4.46 -0.33 -2.32
C MET A 82 -4.28 0.51 -3.58
N LEU A 83 -3.37 0.12 -4.49
CA LEU A 83 -3.15 0.79 -5.77
C LEU A 83 -4.44 0.85 -6.58
N LEU A 84 -5.14 -0.28 -6.70
CA LEU A 84 -6.35 -0.37 -7.51
C LEU A 84 -7.47 0.48 -6.92
N ALA A 85 -7.67 0.45 -5.59
CA ALA A 85 -8.65 1.30 -4.91
C ALA A 85 -8.35 2.79 -5.12
N CYS A 86 -7.09 3.22 -5.01
CA CYS A 86 -6.70 4.61 -5.22
C CYS A 86 -6.84 5.07 -6.68
N TYR A 87 -6.67 4.18 -7.67
CA TYR A 87 -6.67 4.55 -9.08
C TYR A 87 -7.99 4.26 -9.79
N MET A 88 -8.76 3.26 -9.39
CA MET A 88 -10.12 3.06 -9.89
C MET A 88 -11.13 3.95 -9.20
N GLY A 89 -10.97 4.19 -7.89
CA GLY A 89 -11.71 5.23 -7.22
C GLY A 89 -11.26 6.59 -7.74
N PRO A 90 -12.14 7.58 -7.88
CA PRO A 90 -11.76 8.93 -8.26
C PRO A 90 -11.07 9.66 -7.08
N VAL A 91 -10.00 9.07 -6.56
CA VAL A 91 -9.18 9.67 -5.50
C VAL A 91 -8.25 10.72 -6.14
N HIS A 92 -8.82 11.89 -6.47
CA HIS A 92 -8.15 12.92 -7.26
C HIS A 92 -6.88 13.48 -6.66
N TRP A 93 -6.76 13.47 -5.32
CA TRP A 93 -5.57 13.93 -4.63
C TRP A 93 -4.42 12.90 -4.65
N SER A 94 -4.69 11.61 -4.88
CA SER A 94 -3.67 10.56 -4.97
C SER A 94 -2.93 10.64 -6.30
N LYS A 95 -1.81 11.36 -6.33
CA LYS A 95 -1.04 11.59 -7.56
C LYS A 95 0.08 10.57 -7.77
N ARG A 96 0.80 10.20 -6.72
CA ARG A 96 2.00 9.38 -6.76
C ARG A 96 1.98 8.34 -5.65
N LEU A 97 2.23 7.08 -6.00
CA LEU A 97 2.26 5.96 -5.05
C LEU A 97 3.70 5.50 -4.79
N PHE A 98 3.94 5.11 -3.55
CA PHE A 98 5.18 4.54 -3.06
C PHE A 98 4.87 3.39 -2.11
N PHE A 99 5.59 2.28 -2.26
CA PHE A 99 5.45 1.09 -1.42
C PHE A 99 6.82 0.63 -0.93
N PRO A 100 7.19 0.94 0.32
CA PRO A 100 8.43 0.43 0.90
C PRO A 100 8.43 -1.09 0.90
N VAL A 101 9.52 -1.68 0.45
CA VAL A 101 9.65 -3.15 0.35
C VAL A 101 10.98 -3.62 0.89
N ARG A 102 11.03 -4.90 1.27
CA ARG A 102 12.30 -5.51 1.62
C ARG A 102 13.22 -5.60 0.42
N SER A 103 14.50 -5.26 0.62
CA SER A 103 15.52 -5.30 -0.44
C SER A 103 15.75 -6.70 -1.02
N ASN A 104 15.68 -7.73 -0.18
CA ASN A 104 16.13 -9.11 -0.48
C ASN A 104 15.56 -9.73 -1.77
N PHE A 105 14.40 -9.28 -2.25
CA PHE A 105 13.83 -9.76 -3.50
C PHE A 105 13.92 -8.70 -4.60
N PHE A 106 13.41 -7.50 -4.32
CA PHE A 106 13.25 -6.48 -5.35
C PHE A 106 14.54 -5.75 -5.74
N TYR A 107 15.61 -5.90 -4.96
CA TYR A 107 16.87 -5.18 -5.18
C TYR A 107 18.09 -6.10 -5.25
N ASP A 108 18.02 -7.31 -4.69
CA ASP A 108 19.15 -8.24 -4.64
C ASP A 108 19.09 -9.28 -5.76
N GLN A 109 17.90 -9.54 -6.34
CA GLN A 109 17.69 -10.57 -7.34
C GLN A 109 17.25 -9.99 -8.68
N PRO A 110 17.84 -10.42 -9.81
CA PRO A 110 17.46 -9.91 -11.13
C PRO A 110 15.97 -10.04 -11.44
N LEU A 111 15.36 -11.18 -11.07
CA LEU A 111 13.91 -11.39 -11.25
C LEU A 111 13.08 -10.37 -10.44
N GLY A 112 13.49 -10.07 -9.22
CA GLY A 112 12.81 -9.10 -8.37
C GLY A 112 12.90 -7.68 -8.95
N ILE A 113 14.02 -7.31 -9.54
CA ILE A 113 14.21 -6.01 -10.22
C ILE A 113 13.29 -5.93 -11.43
N VAL A 114 13.20 -6.98 -12.24
CA VAL A 114 12.29 -7.04 -13.40
C VAL A 114 10.84 -6.96 -12.95
N VAL A 115 10.46 -7.69 -11.90
CA VAL A 115 9.09 -7.62 -11.33
C VAL A 115 8.79 -6.22 -10.82
N ASN A 116 9.71 -5.57 -10.12
CA ASN A 116 9.52 -4.20 -9.67
C ASN A 116 9.34 -3.24 -10.87
N ALA A 117 10.18 -3.35 -11.89
CA ALA A 117 10.12 -2.47 -13.05
C ALA A 117 8.86 -2.68 -13.89
N VAL A 118 8.51 -3.94 -14.22
CA VAL A 118 7.45 -4.29 -15.17
C VAL A 118 6.07 -4.34 -14.50
N VAL A 119 5.99 -4.93 -13.31
CA VAL A 119 4.71 -5.15 -12.62
C VAL A 119 4.33 -3.95 -11.77
N ALA A 120 5.27 -3.46 -10.98
CA ALA A 120 5.05 -2.34 -10.07
C ALA A 120 5.47 -0.98 -10.64
N GLY A 121 5.94 -0.93 -11.89
CA GLY A 121 6.43 0.31 -12.50
C GLY A 121 7.54 1.01 -11.69
N GLY A 122 8.30 0.26 -10.90
CA GLY A 122 9.31 0.81 -10.01
C GLY A 122 8.78 1.44 -8.70
N ALA A 123 7.49 1.33 -8.39
CA ALA A 123 6.88 1.93 -7.19
C ALA A 123 7.23 1.23 -5.87
N MET A 124 7.92 0.09 -5.92
CA MET A 124 8.44 -0.63 -4.74
C MET A 124 9.66 0.11 -4.19
N TYR A 125 9.43 1.24 -3.52
CA TYR A 125 10.42 2.18 -3.04
C TYR A 125 9.95 2.87 -1.74
N PRO A 126 10.85 3.21 -0.80
CA PRO A 126 12.26 2.85 -0.74
C PRO A 126 12.52 1.40 -0.29
N PRO A 127 13.72 0.84 -0.57
CA PRO A 127 14.09 -0.48 -0.07
C PRO A 127 14.39 -0.46 1.42
N ILE A 128 13.96 -1.50 2.13
CA ILE A 128 14.24 -1.74 3.54
C ILE A 128 15.19 -2.92 3.67
N PHE A 129 16.36 -2.68 4.25
CA PHE A 129 17.38 -3.69 4.52
C PHE A 129 17.19 -4.26 5.93
N ARG A 130 17.30 -5.57 6.08
CA ARG A 130 17.14 -6.23 7.40
C ARG A 130 18.44 -6.58 8.09
N GLN A 131 19.54 -6.54 7.37
CA GLN A 131 20.85 -6.82 7.91
C GLN A 131 21.25 -5.73 8.92
N ALA A 132 21.72 -6.15 10.09
CA ALA A 132 22.16 -5.21 11.14
C ALA A 132 23.28 -4.28 10.66
N GLU A 133 24.13 -4.80 9.76
CA GLU A 133 25.24 -4.10 9.13
C GLU A 133 24.81 -2.99 8.17
N ARG A 134 23.51 -2.95 7.81
CA ARG A 134 22.91 -1.97 6.88
C ARG A 134 21.93 -1.03 7.57
N ARG A 135 22.12 -0.81 8.87
CA ARG A 135 21.21 0.03 9.67
C ARG A 135 21.15 1.47 9.16
N ALA A 136 22.27 2.05 8.73
CA ALA A 136 22.28 3.41 8.19
C ALA A 136 21.46 3.53 6.90
N LEU A 137 21.44 2.49 6.03
CA LEU A 137 20.55 2.45 4.85
C LEU A 137 19.07 2.43 5.24
N ASN A 138 18.72 1.73 6.33
CA ASN A 138 17.35 1.76 6.84
C ASN A 138 16.97 3.11 7.41
N ASP A 139 17.85 3.74 8.15
CA ASP A 139 17.60 5.08 8.68
C ASP A 139 17.42 6.08 7.52
N ALA A 140 18.26 6.03 6.49
CA ALA A 140 18.10 6.82 5.27
C ALA A 140 16.78 6.51 4.52
N ALA A 141 16.34 5.26 4.47
CA ALA A 141 15.06 4.89 3.88
C ALA A 141 13.87 5.47 4.66
N LEU A 142 13.92 5.42 6.01
CA LEU A 142 12.89 6.04 6.85
C LEU A 142 12.85 7.56 6.68
N ASP A 143 14.01 8.22 6.63
CA ASP A 143 14.10 9.66 6.42
C ASP A 143 13.58 10.04 5.01
N LYS A 144 13.82 9.19 4.00
CA LYS A 144 13.24 9.37 2.66
C LYS A 144 11.73 9.23 2.65
N MET A 145 11.15 8.30 3.42
CA MET A 145 9.70 8.21 3.57
C MET A 145 9.11 9.47 4.22
N VAL A 146 9.77 10.01 5.25
CA VAL A 146 9.40 11.28 5.87
C VAL A 146 9.39 12.41 4.84
N GLU A 147 10.46 12.55 4.05
CA GLU A 147 10.55 13.55 2.97
C GLU A 147 9.41 13.40 1.95
N LEU A 148 9.15 12.18 1.48
CA LEU A 148 8.07 11.90 0.53
C LEU A 148 6.70 12.34 1.06
N LEU A 149 6.45 12.19 2.35
CA LEU A 149 5.19 12.57 2.99
C LEU A 149 5.04 14.07 3.21
N GLN A 150 6.06 14.89 3.00
CA GLN A 150 5.94 16.36 3.00
C GLN A 150 5.26 16.89 1.72
N THR A 151 5.09 16.04 0.69
CA THR A 151 4.56 16.48 -0.60
C THR A 151 3.09 16.07 -0.76
N PRO A 152 2.16 17.02 -0.91
CA PRO A 152 0.76 16.72 -1.21
C PRO A 152 0.62 15.87 -2.47
N GLY A 153 -0.31 14.91 -2.42
CA GLY A 153 -0.54 13.97 -3.51
C GLY A 153 0.38 12.75 -3.51
N ASN A 154 1.36 12.67 -2.63
CA ASN A 154 2.10 11.44 -2.39
C ASN A 154 1.31 10.51 -1.47
N VAL A 155 1.27 9.24 -1.82
CA VAL A 155 0.67 8.17 -1.01
C VAL A 155 1.74 7.13 -0.72
N LEU A 156 1.94 6.86 0.56
CA LEU A 156 2.87 5.85 1.04
C LEU A 156 2.07 4.68 1.62
N GLY A 157 2.11 3.51 0.98
CA GLY A 157 1.48 2.30 1.51
C GLY A 157 2.44 1.56 2.44
N MET A 158 2.06 1.35 3.70
CA MET A 158 2.89 0.66 4.68
C MET A 158 2.14 -0.47 5.38
N HIS A 159 2.90 -1.51 5.69
CA HIS A 159 2.43 -2.61 6.53
C HIS A 159 3.17 -2.56 7.87
N PRO A 160 2.51 -2.15 8.96
CA PRO A 160 3.17 -2.01 10.26
C PRO A 160 3.83 -3.28 10.78
N GLU A 161 3.31 -4.45 10.41
CA GLU A 161 3.87 -5.75 10.74
C GLU A 161 5.28 -5.97 10.17
N GLY A 162 5.67 -5.21 9.14
CA GLY A 162 6.97 -5.30 8.47
C GLY A 162 7.24 -6.64 7.78
N THR A 163 6.35 -7.61 7.90
CA THR A 163 6.40 -8.92 7.22
C THR A 163 5.00 -9.50 7.10
N ARG A 164 4.81 -10.40 6.13
CA ARG A 164 3.54 -11.10 5.96
C ARG A 164 3.27 -12.06 7.12
N GLY A 165 2.07 -12.00 7.66
CA GLY A 165 1.55 -13.04 8.54
C GLY A 165 1.36 -14.35 7.76
N LYS A 166 1.88 -15.47 8.31
CA LYS A 166 1.81 -16.80 7.69
C LYS A 166 1.00 -17.81 8.53
N GLY A 167 0.49 -17.36 9.68
CA GLY A 167 -0.36 -18.19 10.55
C GLY A 167 -1.64 -18.64 9.85
N PRO A 168 -2.31 -19.69 10.37
CA PRO A 168 -3.53 -20.24 9.77
C PRO A 168 -4.71 -19.26 9.84
N ASP A 169 -4.79 -18.45 10.88
CA ASP A 169 -5.82 -17.42 11.00
C ASP A 169 -5.42 -16.15 10.24
N PRO A 170 -6.15 -15.77 9.18
CA PRO A 170 -5.87 -14.56 8.42
C PRO A 170 -6.13 -13.27 9.21
N TYR A 171 -6.82 -13.35 10.32
CA TYR A 171 -7.18 -12.22 11.17
C TYR A 171 -6.21 -11.98 12.33
N GLU A 172 -5.22 -12.85 12.52
CA GLU A 172 -4.13 -12.61 13.45
C GLU A 172 -3.09 -11.67 12.85
N PHE A 173 -2.62 -10.72 13.66
CA PHE A 173 -1.58 -9.78 13.27
C PHE A 173 -0.26 -10.11 13.95
N LEU A 174 0.82 -9.80 13.25
CA LEU A 174 2.14 -9.74 13.87
C LEU A 174 2.30 -8.41 14.62
N PRO A 175 3.21 -8.34 15.61
CA PRO A 175 3.49 -7.12 16.32
C PRO A 175 3.95 -5.99 15.38
N ALA A 176 3.42 -4.79 15.57
CA ALA A 176 3.78 -3.63 14.79
C ALA A 176 5.26 -3.25 15.02
N GLN A 177 5.94 -2.86 13.95
CA GLN A 177 7.32 -2.39 13.99
C GLN A 177 7.35 -0.87 14.18
N PRO A 178 8.28 -0.33 14.98
CA PRO A 178 8.31 1.10 15.31
C PRO A 178 8.59 2.01 14.11
N GLY A 179 9.10 1.48 12.99
CA GLY A 179 9.44 2.25 11.81
C GLY A 179 8.26 3.03 11.23
N VAL A 180 7.05 2.45 11.21
CA VAL A 180 5.85 3.15 10.73
C VAL A 180 5.49 4.32 11.63
N GLY A 181 5.61 4.17 12.95
CA GLY A 181 5.41 5.25 13.91
C GLY A 181 6.47 6.35 13.80
N LYS A 182 7.76 6.00 13.55
CA LYS A 182 8.81 6.99 13.27
C LYS A 182 8.45 7.84 12.05
N VAL A 183 8.07 7.21 10.96
CA VAL A 183 7.69 7.89 9.72
C VAL A 183 6.48 8.80 9.92
N ALA A 184 5.46 8.34 10.64
CA ALA A 184 4.27 9.15 10.92
C ALA A 184 4.57 10.36 11.81
N LEU A 185 5.26 10.16 12.93
CA LEU A 185 5.52 11.24 13.88
C LEU A 185 6.48 12.30 13.33
N LEU A 186 7.39 11.94 12.45
CA LEU A 186 8.31 12.89 11.82
C LEU A 186 7.73 13.50 10.54
N GLY A 187 6.98 12.72 9.76
CA GLY A 187 6.39 13.15 8.48
C GLY A 187 5.03 13.83 8.62
N LYS A 188 4.32 13.59 9.72
CA LYS A 188 2.99 14.13 10.04
C LYS A 188 1.96 14.00 8.91
N PRO A 189 1.87 12.85 8.23
CA PRO A 189 0.88 12.63 7.20
C PRO A 189 -0.53 12.42 7.78
N ILE A 190 -1.54 12.51 6.94
CA ILE A 190 -2.82 11.88 7.25
C ILE A 190 -2.61 10.37 7.20
N VAL A 191 -2.89 9.67 8.30
CA VAL A 191 -2.79 8.20 8.40
C VAL A 191 -4.16 7.59 8.24
N VAL A 192 -4.33 6.74 7.21
CA VAL A 192 -5.60 6.04 6.93
C VAL A 192 -5.39 4.55 7.12
N PRO A 193 -6.13 3.90 8.02
CA PRO A 193 -6.05 2.46 8.22
C PRO A 193 -6.86 1.73 7.15
N ALA A 194 -6.36 0.56 6.74
CA ALA A 194 -7.06 -0.35 5.85
C ALA A 194 -6.93 -1.79 6.34
N PHE A 195 -7.96 -2.60 6.11
CA PHE A 195 -7.88 -4.04 6.30
C PHE A 195 -8.16 -4.73 4.97
N ILE A 196 -7.27 -5.66 4.59
CA ILE A 196 -7.33 -6.36 3.29
C ILE A 196 -7.34 -7.86 3.54
N HIS A 197 -8.32 -8.57 2.95
CA HIS A 197 -8.38 -10.02 3.04
C HIS A 197 -8.97 -10.66 1.77
N GLY A 198 -8.49 -11.86 1.42
CA GLY A 198 -8.96 -12.65 0.28
C GLY A 198 -7.95 -12.74 -0.88
N LEU A 199 -6.80 -12.03 -0.82
CA LEU A 199 -5.73 -12.17 -1.79
C LEU A 199 -4.91 -13.44 -1.54
N GLY A 200 -4.59 -14.15 -2.62
CA GLY A 200 -3.63 -15.26 -2.63
C GLY A 200 -2.18 -14.76 -2.70
N ASN A 201 -1.28 -15.71 -2.92
CA ASN A 201 0.14 -15.44 -3.19
C ASN A 201 0.59 -16.01 -4.55
N ASN A 202 -0.37 -16.40 -5.39
CA ASN A 202 -0.14 -16.92 -6.74
C ASN A 202 -0.95 -16.06 -7.73
N ILE A 203 -0.26 -15.23 -8.50
CA ILE A 203 -0.89 -14.27 -9.42
C ILE A 203 -1.74 -14.94 -10.49
N VAL A 204 -1.33 -16.09 -11.00
CA VAL A 204 -2.09 -16.83 -12.03
C VAL A 204 -3.41 -17.33 -11.45
N GLN A 205 -3.37 -17.84 -10.23
CA GLN A 205 -4.55 -18.30 -9.52
C GLN A 205 -5.47 -17.12 -9.16
N ASP A 206 -4.91 -15.99 -8.72
CA ASP A 206 -5.69 -14.79 -8.41
C ASP A 206 -6.40 -14.24 -9.65
N ILE A 207 -5.76 -14.25 -10.82
CA ILE A 207 -6.38 -13.88 -12.11
C ILE A 207 -7.49 -14.87 -12.46
N ALA A 208 -7.24 -16.19 -12.36
CA ALA A 208 -8.26 -17.21 -12.63
C ALA A 208 -9.49 -17.05 -11.72
N TRP A 209 -9.29 -16.76 -10.45
CA TRP A 209 -10.39 -16.48 -9.51
C TRP A 209 -11.17 -15.21 -9.87
N ASN A 210 -10.51 -14.17 -10.38
CA ASN A 210 -11.18 -12.94 -10.80
C ASN A 210 -12.10 -13.14 -12.01
N LEU A 211 -11.79 -14.11 -12.85
CA LEU A 211 -12.57 -14.45 -14.06
C LEU A 211 -13.60 -15.55 -13.82
N GLY A 212 -13.56 -16.21 -12.65
CA GLY A 212 -14.44 -17.36 -12.33
C GLY A 212 -15.80 -16.91 -11.78
N SER A 213 -16.76 -17.85 -11.79
CA SER A 213 -18.11 -17.66 -11.24
C SER A 213 -18.16 -17.39 -9.74
N GLU A 214 -17.10 -17.76 -9.01
CA GLU A 214 -16.98 -17.58 -7.57
C GLU A 214 -16.29 -16.24 -7.19
N ALA A 215 -15.98 -15.40 -8.17
CA ALA A 215 -15.24 -14.15 -7.97
C ALA A 215 -15.84 -13.26 -6.87
N ARG A 216 -17.16 -13.05 -6.92
CA ARG A 216 -17.93 -12.23 -5.96
C ARG A 216 -18.58 -13.04 -4.84
N LYS A 217 -18.10 -14.23 -4.57
CA LYS A 217 -18.55 -15.13 -3.51
C LYS A 217 -17.37 -15.58 -2.67
N SER A 218 -17.09 -16.85 -2.64
CA SER A 218 -16.02 -17.47 -1.84
C SER A 218 -14.62 -16.96 -2.16
N ARG A 219 -14.42 -16.29 -3.32
CA ARG A 219 -13.15 -15.73 -3.78
C ARG A 219 -13.07 -14.20 -3.67
N ALA A 220 -14.04 -13.57 -3.03
CA ALA A 220 -14.05 -12.13 -2.85
C ALA A 220 -12.81 -11.62 -2.10
N VAL A 221 -12.24 -10.53 -2.60
CA VAL A 221 -11.24 -9.73 -1.89
C VAL A 221 -11.95 -8.54 -1.29
N ILE A 222 -11.92 -8.44 0.03
CA ILE A 222 -12.58 -7.35 0.74
C ILE A 222 -11.52 -6.42 1.30
N THR A 223 -11.64 -5.14 0.97
CA THR A 223 -10.82 -4.06 1.48
C THR A 223 -11.71 -3.07 2.20
N VAL A 224 -11.44 -2.85 3.48
CA VAL A 224 -12.15 -1.87 4.31
C VAL A 224 -11.20 -0.76 4.68
N PHE A 225 -11.52 0.46 4.32
CA PHE A 225 -10.81 1.65 4.76
C PHE A 225 -11.52 2.29 5.95
N GLY A 226 -10.76 2.67 6.96
CA GLY A 226 -11.25 3.41 8.11
C GLY A 226 -11.10 4.93 7.94
N PRO A 227 -11.63 5.70 8.90
CA PRO A 227 -11.38 7.13 8.98
C PRO A 227 -9.90 7.41 9.29
N PRO A 228 -9.41 8.63 8.98
CA PRO A 228 -8.07 9.04 9.42
C PRO A 228 -7.86 8.82 10.92
N VAL A 229 -6.70 8.30 11.25
CA VAL A 229 -6.33 8.06 12.65
C VAL A 229 -5.94 9.38 13.31
N ASP A 230 -6.57 9.67 14.44
CA ASP A 230 -6.12 10.75 15.31
C ASP A 230 -4.89 10.28 16.13
N TYR A 231 -3.79 11.02 16.03
CA TYR A 231 -2.56 10.81 16.78
C TYR A 231 -1.87 12.13 17.18
N ASP A 232 -2.63 13.21 17.25
CA ASP A 232 -2.14 14.55 17.58
C ASP A 232 -1.49 14.59 18.97
N ASP A 233 -2.05 13.83 19.93
CA ASP A 233 -1.47 13.67 21.27
C ASP A 233 -0.04 13.12 21.23
N LEU A 234 0.24 12.20 20.29
CA LEU A 234 1.58 11.63 20.11
C LEU A 234 2.51 12.60 19.39
N MET A 235 1.99 13.41 18.48
CA MET A 235 2.79 14.43 17.79
C MET A 235 3.22 15.57 18.72
N ALA A 236 2.51 15.80 19.82
CA ALA A 236 2.85 16.78 20.83
C ALA A 236 4.01 16.33 21.73
N GLU A 237 4.30 15.02 21.81
CA GLU A 237 5.40 14.49 22.61
C GLU A 237 6.75 14.57 21.87
N LYS A 238 7.85 14.68 22.63
CA LYS A 238 9.21 14.63 22.05
C LYS A 238 9.46 13.27 21.40
N PRO A 239 9.88 13.22 20.12
CA PRO A 239 10.16 11.98 19.41
C PRO A 239 11.19 11.10 20.11
N ARG A 240 10.86 9.81 20.30
CA ARG A 240 11.70 8.80 20.97
C ARG A 240 11.27 7.39 20.56
N PRO A 241 12.12 6.37 20.64
CA PRO A 241 11.80 5.01 20.18
C PRO A 241 10.53 4.42 20.78
N ALA A 242 10.27 4.63 22.07
CA ALA A 242 9.04 4.16 22.73
C ALA A 242 7.78 4.84 22.16
N LEU A 243 7.86 6.12 21.80
CA LEU A 243 6.75 6.84 21.18
C LEU A 243 6.47 6.34 19.76
N TYR A 244 7.53 6.01 18.99
CA TYR A 244 7.37 5.41 17.68
C TYR A 244 6.64 4.06 17.76
N LYS A 245 6.97 3.25 18.76
CA LYS A 245 6.25 1.98 18.99
C LYS A 245 4.81 2.22 19.38
N LYS A 246 4.54 3.17 20.27
CA LYS A 246 3.17 3.54 20.70
C LYS A 246 2.31 3.99 19.50
N ALA A 247 2.87 4.79 18.60
CA ALA A 247 2.19 5.22 17.37
C ALA A 247 1.91 4.02 16.44
N ALA A 248 2.90 3.16 16.22
CA ALA A 248 2.74 1.96 15.41
C ALA A 248 1.65 1.02 15.95
N ASP A 249 1.60 0.84 17.27
CA ASP A 249 0.58 0.02 17.93
C ASP A 249 -0.81 0.65 17.80
N ARG A 250 -0.94 1.98 17.91
CA ARG A 250 -2.19 2.70 17.67
C ARG A 250 -2.69 2.45 16.25
N PHE A 251 -1.83 2.57 15.24
CA PHE A 251 -2.21 2.33 13.85
C PHE A 251 -2.66 0.89 13.62
N MET A 252 -1.96 -0.10 14.20
CA MET A 252 -2.40 -1.50 14.12
C MET A 252 -3.72 -1.76 14.85
N LEU A 253 -3.97 -1.06 15.96
CA LEU A 253 -5.26 -1.13 16.66
C LEU A 253 -6.40 -0.65 15.76
N GLU A 254 -6.20 0.47 15.05
CA GLU A 254 -7.22 1.00 14.12
C GLU A 254 -7.44 0.05 12.93
N VAL A 255 -6.37 -0.52 12.35
CA VAL A 255 -6.50 -1.60 11.36
C VAL A 255 -7.26 -2.79 11.94
N GLY A 256 -7.01 -3.13 13.21
CA GLY A 256 -7.68 -4.23 13.91
C GLY A 256 -9.19 -4.03 14.08
N LYS A 257 -9.65 -2.82 14.28
CA LYS A 257 -11.09 -2.51 14.37
C LYS A 257 -11.84 -2.83 13.08
N LEU A 258 -11.18 -2.70 11.94
CA LEU A 258 -11.79 -2.95 10.63
C LEU A 258 -12.04 -4.45 10.35
N ARG A 259 -11.40 -5.36 11.11
CA ARG A 259 -11.62 -6.82 10.97
C ARG A 259 -13.07 -7.24 11.18
N ALA A 260 -13.74 -6.66 12.16
CA ALA A 260 -15.13 -6.99 12.45
C ALA A 260 -16.00 -6.65 11.24
N ARG A 261 -15.78 -5.47 10.66
CA ARG A 261 -16.54 -5.03 9.48
C ARG A 261 -16.26 -5.88 8.25
N GLU A 262 -15.01 -6.29 8.03
CA GLU A 262 -14.66 -7.21 6.94
C GLU A 262 -15.38 -8.55 7.10
N LYS A 263 -15.42 -9.12 8.32
CA LYS A 263 -16.13 -10.37 8.59
C LYS A 263 -17.64 -10.27 8.31
N GLU A 264 -18.27 -9.15 8.67
CA GLU A 264 -19.67 -8.88 8.37
C GLU A 264 -19.92 -8.83 6.85
N LEU A 265 -19.10 -8.06 6.12
CA LEU A 265 -19.18 -7.98 4.66
C LEU A 265 -18.98 -9.33 4.00
N ARG A 266 -18.03 -10.11 4.49
CA ARG A 266 -17.77 -11.46 3.97
C ARG A 266 -18.95 -12.41 4.24
N ALA A 267 -19.61 -12.29 5.38
CA ALA A 267 -20.82 -13.04 5.66
C ALA A 267 -21.95 -12.66 4.70
N GLN A 268 -22.15 -11.36 4.44
CA GLN A 268 -23.14 -10.86 3.49
C GLN A 268 -22.86 -11.31 2.05
N VAL A 269 -21.59 -11.32 1.65
CA VAL A 269 -21.18 -11.86 0.34
C VAL A 269 -21.48 -13.35 0.25
N ASN A 270 -21.13 -14.11 1.28
CA ASN A 270 -21.31 -15.55 1.27
C ASN A 270 -22.78 -15.99 1.36
N SER A 271 -23.64 -15.22 2.04
CA SER A 271 -25.07 -15.47 2.12
C SER A 271 -25.85 -14.99 0.88
N GLY A 272 -25.23 -14.20 0.00
CA GLY A 272 -25.90 -13.57 -1.13
C GLY A 272 -26.74 -12.34 -0.77
N GLU A 273 -26.67 -11.86 0.48
CA GLU A 273 -27.29 -10.61 0.93
C GLU A 273 -26.67 -9.40 0.18
N LEU A 274 -25.37 -9.44 -0.03
CA LEU A 274 -24.66 -8.47 -0.85
C LEU A 274 -24.64 -8.96 -2.30
N THR A 275 -25.40 -8.31 -3.14
CA THR A 275 -25.64 -8.71 -4.52
C THR A 275 -24.50 -8.27 -5.46
N ASP A 276 -24.49 -8.82 -6.69
CA ASP A 276 -23.42 -8.54 -7.67
C ASP A 276 -23.46 -7.12 -8.23
N ASP A 277 -24.58 -6.41 -8.08
CA ASP A 277 -24.77 -5.02 -8.51
C ASP A 277 -24.44 -3.99 -7.42
N ASP A 278 -24.04 -4.43 -6.21
CA ASP A 278 -23.66 -3.53 -5.13
C ASP A 278 -22.56 -2.56 -5.59
N PRO A 279 -22.71 -1.24 -5.35
CA PRO A 279 -21.74 -0.23 -5.79
C PRO A 279 -20.39 -0.31 -5.08
N ARG A 280 -20.25 -1.12 -4.03
CA ARG A 280 -18.96 -1.35 -3.35
C ARG A 280 -18.08 -2.32 -4.12
N TRP A 281 -18.61 -3.14 -5.04
CA TRP A 281 -17.76 -3.87 -5.96
C TRP A 281 -17.01 -2.88 -6.85
N LEU A 282 -15.71 -3.01 -6.90
CA LEU A 282 -14.84 -2.03 -7.54
C LEU A 282 -15.14 -1.88 -9.05
N ASP A 283 -15.50 -2.99 -9.71
CA ASP A 283 -15.83 -2.98 -11.14
C ASP A 283 -17.22 -2.39 -11.45
N ASN A 284 -18.11 -2.28 -10.46
CA ASN A 284 -19.39 -1.60 -10.58
C ASN A 284 -19.27 -0.07 -10.40
N ARG A 285 -18.16 0.39 -9.81
CA ARG A 285 -17.96 1.83 -9.65
C ARG A 285 -17.72 2.48 -11.01
N PRO A 286 -18.35 3.67 -11.26
CA PRO A 286 -18.02 4.41 -12.45
C PRO A 286 -16.51 4.67 -12.43
N VAL A 287 -15.81 4.19 -13.46
CA VAL A 287 -14.40 4.50 -13.68
C VAL A 287 -14.35 6.02 -13.79
N GLY A 288 -13.94 6.69 -12.72
CA GLY A 288 -13.72 8.12 -12.74
C GLY A 288 -12.84 8.38 -13.95
N LYS A 289 -13.17 9.39 -14.77
CA LYS A 289 -12.39 9.68 -15.97
C LYS A 289 -10.94 9.80 -15.54
N LEU A 290 -10.18 8.72 -15.72
CA LEU A 290 -8.76 8.57 -15.33
C LEU A 290 -7.87 9.69 -15.90
N TYR A 291 -8.47 10.48 -16.78
CA TYR A 291 -7.92 11.60 -17.52
C TYR A 291 -8.89 12.79 -17.54
N ALA A 292 -9.46 13.19 -16.40
CA ALA A 292 -9.89 14.58 -16.31
C ALA A 292 -8.61 15.39 -16.54
N ARG A 293 -8.52 16.06 -17.69
CA ARG A 293 -7.39 16.83 -18.17
C ARG A 293 -6.84 17.64 -17.00
N GLU A 294 -5.66 17.28 -16.51
CA GLU A 294 -4.87 18.21 -15.71
C GLU A 294 -4.74 19.45 -16.58
N GLY A 295 -5.34 20.56 -16.11
CA GLY A 295 -5.15 21.83 -16.78
C GLY A 295 -3.65 21.99 -16.98
N LYS A 296 -3.24 22.30 -18.20
CA LYS A 296 -1.86 22.71 -18.46
C LYS A 296 -1.53 23.86 -17.49
N PRO A 297 -0.30 23.87 -16.94
CA PRO A 297 0.16 24.99 -16.11
C PRO A 297 0.05 26.31 -16.85
#